data_1ed65f772b3039700f1d835b83ee9a9b
#
_entry.id   1ed65f772b3039700f1d835b83ee9a9b
#
_cell.length_a   1.000
_cell.length_b   1.000
_cell.length_c   1.000
_cell.angle_alpha   90.00
_cell.angle_beta   90.00
_cell.angle_gamma   90.00
#
_symmetry.space_group_name_H-M   'P 1'
#
loop_
_entity.id
_entity.type
_entity.pdbx_description
1 polymer ?
#
loop_
_entity_poly.entity_id
_entity_poly.type
_entity_poly.pdbx_seq_one_letter_code
_entity_poly.pdbx_strand_id
1 'polypeptide(L)'
;WHDFYHLPEYVRLCATHEGGVPMAFWAQCRDASFLAPMILRPLPASLNASPDWCDCVSPYGYSTPLVAPTQEQLPAFLEAVVGLAQERNVVAAFFRLHPFWELNKGDLCRFGKMVHHGQTIYLDLSVTQDEFWKQVRRNHKQNYQRLVQDGFEVSIDDWAHLAAFTAIYRDTMQRVGAASCLYSEQYFIDLKSILGSSMHLCCVHSRTGAVVAGGVFVEMGGLVHYHLSATANDCLRFGPNKLLIPAMRAWSQGRMNRVLHLGGGVGGAYDSLFHFKAGFSDAQADFYSYRLIVDQSKYESLSRMAATPAGEEQSISTNFFPAYRRPVPSASQLPPVSVGTTVAHDPGVEA
;
A
#
# COMPACT_ATOMS: atom_id res chain seq x y z
N TRP A 1 -11.92 -18.35 -3.97
CA TRP A 1 -11.93 -16.99 -3.41
C TRP A 1 -10.70 -16.24 -3.86
N HIS A 2 -10.83 -15.06 -4.48
CA HIS A 2 -9.73 -14.20 -4.92
C HIS A 2 -10.15 -12.75 -4.77
N ASP A 3 -9.19 -11.83 -4.76
CA ASP A 3 -9.41 -10.40 -4.80
C ASP A 3 -8.92 -9.83 -6.14
N PHE A 4 -9.27 -8.59 -6.44
CA PHE A 4 -8.84 -7.93 -7.68
C PHE A 4 -7.31 -7.88 -7.84
N TYR A 5 -6.57 -7.94 -6.75
CA TYR A 5 -5.10 -8.04 -6.75
C TYR A 5 -4.57 -9.29 -7.46
N HIS A 6 -5.43 -10.30 -7.70
CA HIS A 6 -5.08 -11.56 -8.36
C HIS A 6 -5.47 -11.58 -9.84
N LEU A 7 -6.19 -10.57 -10.32
CA LEU A 7 -6.61 -10.50 -11.72
C LEU A 7 -5.41 -10.30 -12.63
N PRO A 8 -5.24 -11.11 -13.70
CA PRO A 8 -4.10 -10.99 -14.61
C PRO A 8 -3.93 -9.58 -15.21
N GLU A 9 -5.05 -8.92 -15.52
CA GLU A 9 -5.07 -7.57 -16.08
C GLU A 9 -4.56 -6.53 -15.06
N TYR A 10 -4.93 -6.69 -13.77
CA TYR A 10 -4.41 -5.84 -12.70
C TYR A 10 -2.90 -6.04 -12.51
N VAL A 11 -2.43 -7.29 -12.56
CA VAL A 11 -0.99 -7.59 -12.48
C VAL A 11 -0.23 -6.96 -13.65
N ARG A 12 -0.79 -6.98 -14.88
CA ARG A 12 -0.20 -6.30 -16.05
C ARG A 12 -0.13 -4.79 -15.85
N LEU A 13 -1.19 -4.17 -15.34
CA LEU A 13 -1.22 -2.74 -15.04
C LEU A 13 -0.14 -2.36 -14.02
N CYS A 14 -0.03 -3.12 -12.92
CA CYS A 14 1.02 -2.92 -11.92
C CYS A 14 2.42 -3.13 -12.51
N ALA A 15 2.61 -4.15 -13.34
CA ALA A 15 3.89 -4.45 -13.98
C ALA A 15 4.37 -3.30 -14.88
N THR A 16 3.46 -2.69 -15.65
CA THR A 16 3.76 -1.50 -16.47
C THR A 16 4.26 -0.35 -15.61
N HIS A 17 3.64 -0.12 -14.46
CA HIS A 17 4.03 0.94 -13.53
C HIS A 17 5.36 0.64 -12.81
N GLU A 18 5.60 -0.62 -12.43
CA GLU A 18 6.82 -1.09 -11.77
C GLU A 18 8.02 -1.26 -12.73
N GLY A 19 7.82 -1.14 -14.03
CA GLY A 19 8.84 -1.41 -15.06
C GLY A 19 9.26 -2.88 -15.10
N GLY A 20 8.32 -3.80 -14.89
CA GLY A 20 8.55 -5.23 -14.81
C GLY A 20 7.69 -6.04 -15.79
N VAL A 21 7.77 -7.35 -15.68
CA VAL A 21 7.00 -8.32 -16.47
C VAL A 21 5.99 -9.02 -15.57
N PRO A 22 4.69 -9.03 -15.94
CA PRO A 22 3.67 -9.75 -15.16
C PRO A 22 3.91 -11.26 -15.29
N MET A 23 3.85 -11.95 -14.15
CA MET A 23 4.00 -13.40 -14.07
C MET A 23 3.15 -13.96 -12.93
N ALA A 24 3.08 -15.27 -12.84
CA ALA A 24 2.57 -15.96 -11.67
C ALA A 24 3.39 -17.21 -11.39
N PHE A 25 3.66 -17.50 -10.13
CA PHE A 25 4.01 -18.85 -9.71
C PHE A 25 2.72 -19.66 -9.63
N TRP A 26 2.66 -20.74 -10.39
CA TRP A 26 1.56 -21.68 -10.35
C TRP A 26 2.08 -23.08 -10.14
N ALA A 27 1.46 -23.80 -9.23
CA ALA A 27 1.78 -25.19 -8.95
C ALA A 27 0.49 -25.97 -8.66
N GLN A 28 0.51 -27.27 -8.96
CA GLN A 28 -0.57 -28.19 -8.67
C GLN A 28 0.00 -29.50 -8.12
N CYS A 29 -0.62 -30.00 -7.06
CA CYS A 29 -0.29 -31.27 -6.46
C CYS A 29 -1.59 -32.00 -6.11
N ARG A 30 -1.86 -33.14 -6.74
CA ARG A 30 -3.13 -33.85 -6.64
C ARG A 30 -4.29 -32.90 -7.02
N ASP A 31 -5.23 -32.66 -6.09
CA ASP A 31 -6.38 -31.76 -6.20
C ASP A 31 -6.13 -30.37 -5.62
N ALA A 32 -4.95 -30.14 -5.01
CA ALA A 32 -4.58 -28.83 -4.50
C ALA A 32 -3.82 -27.99 -5.52
N SER A 33 -4.07 -26.67 -5.50
CA SER A 33 -3.44 -25.69 -6.38
C SER A 33 -2.89 -24.53 -5.60
N PHE A 34 -1.80 -23.97 -6.11
CA PHE A 34 -1.15 -22.75 -5.62
C PHE A 34 -1.06 -21.73 -6.76
N LEU A 35 -1.39 -20.48 -6.47
CA LEU A 35 -1.25 -19.37 -7.41
C LEU A 35 -0.73 -18.13 -6.68
N ALA A 36 0.39 -17.59 -7.11
CA ALA A 36 0.94 -16.33 -6.61
C ALA A 36 1.22 -15.38 -7.77
N PRO A 37 0.36 -14.40 -8.06
CA PRO A 37 0.63 -13.36 -9.03
C PRO A 37 1.81 -12.49 -8.59
N MET A 38 2.75 -12.24 -9.50
CA MET A 38 3.99 -11.52 -9.23
C MET A 38 4.35 -10.62 -10.41
N ILE A 39 5.26 -9.70 -10.14
CA ILE A 39 5.93 -8.88 -11.13
C ILE A 39 7.40 -9.19 -11.06
N LEU A 40 7.95 -9.71 -12.16
CA LEU A 40 9.38 -9.93 -12.32
C LEU A 40 10.04 -8.62 -12.72
N ARG A 41 11.03 -8.17 -11.97
CA ARG A 41 11.67 -6.87 -12.20
C ARG A 41 13.17 -7.04 -12.47
N PRO A 42 13.72 -6.36 -13.47
CA PRO A 42 15.17 -6.25 -13.60
C PRO A 42 15.76 -5.58 -12.37
N LEU A 43 17.00 -5.91 -12.04
CA LEU A 43 17.70 -5.22 -10.95
C LEU A 43 18.02 -3.77 -11.35
N PRO A 44 18.13 -2.84 -10.37
CA PRO A 44 18.57 -1.48 -10.65
C PRO A 44 19.91 -1.44 -11.41
N ALA A 45 19.99 -0.69 -12.49
CA ALA A 45 21.21 -0.58 -13.29
C ALA A 45 22.42 -0.07 -12.48
N SER A 46 22.18 0.70 -11.41
CA SER A 46 23.22 1.19 -10.50
C SER A 46 23.96 0.09 -9.74
N LEU A 47 23.41 -1.13 -9.69
CA LEU A 47 24.04 -2.26 -9.00
C LEU A 47 25.07 -2.99 -9.87
N ASN A 48 25.20 -2.66 -11.16
CA ASN A 48 26.11 -3.35 -12.08
C ASN A 48 26.03 -4.90 -12.00
N ALA A 49 24.84 -5.42 -11.70
CA ALA A 49 24.58 -6.84 -11.56
C ALA A 49 24.46 -7.53 -12.92
N SER A 50 24.57 -8.86 -12.96
CA SER A 50 24.27 -9.62 -14.17
C SER A 50 22.87 -9.28 -14.70
N PRO A 51 22.69 -9.04 -16.01
CA PRO A 51 21.40 -8.72 -16.61
C PRO A 51 20.36 -9.86 -16.47
N ASP A 52 20.84 -11.08 -16.23
CA ASP A 52 19.97 -12.25 -16.01
C ASP A 52 19.39 -12.33 -14.60
N TRP A 53 19.89 -11.50 -13.67
CA TRP A 53 19.39 -11.50 -12.31
C TRP A 53 18.19 -10.57 -12.19
N CYS A 54 17.21 -11.01 -11.43
CA CYS A 54 15.96 -10.30 -11.23
C CYS A 54 15.44 -10.48 -9.79
N ASP A 55 14.41 -9.74 -9.44
CA ASP A 55 13.60 -9.99 -8.26
C ASP A 55 12.11 -10.00 -8.58
N CYS A 56 11.31 -10.49 -7.65
CA CYS A 56 9.86 -10.52 -7.77
C CYS A 56 9.20 -9.67 -6.69
N VAL A 57 8.11 -9.01 -7.05
CA VAL A 57 7.23 -8.33 -6.10
C VAL A 57 5.78 -8.67 -6.40
N SER A 58 4.97 -8.85 -5.37
CA SER A 58 3.52 -8.95 -5.54
C SER A 58 2.95 -7.64 -6.05
N PRO A 59 1.86 -7.63 -6.85
CA PRO A 59 1.19 -6.41 -7.27
C PRO A 59 0.90 -5.49 -6.09
N TYR A 60 0.76 -4.19 -6.35
CA TYR A 60 0.40 -3.21 -5.32
C TYR A 60 -0.92 -3.61 -4.63
N GLY A 61 -0.94 -3.57 -3.30
CA GLY A 61 -2.07 -3.95 -2.47
C GLY A 61 -1.80 -5.21 -1.65
N TYR A 62 -2.71 -6.16 -1.62
CA TYR A 62 -2.69 -7.30 -0.70
C TYR A 62 -2.90 -8.62 -1.45
N SER A 63 -1.95 -9.00 -2.31
CA SER A 63 -2.07 -10.22 -3.12
C SER A 63 -1.40 -11.42 -2.45
N THR A 64 -2.02 -11.91 -1.38
CA THR A 64 -1.64 -13.19 -0.75
C THR A 64 -1.68 -14.32 -1.76
N PRO A 65 -0.69 -15.22 -1.82
CA PRO A 65 -0.80 -16.43 -2.61
C PRO A 65 -2.08 -17.21 -2.31
N LEU A 66 -2.77 -17.67 -3.34
CA LEU A 66 -3.97 -18.48 -3.23
C LEU A 66 -3.59 -19.95 -3.12
N VAL A 67 -4.17 -20.65 -2.16
CA VAL A 67 -4.00 -22.09 -1.96
C VAL A 67 -5.40 -22.71 -1.77
N ALA A 68 -5.74 -23.72 -2.56
CA ALA A 68 -7.04 -24.35 -2.53
C ALA A 68 -6.93 -25.85 -2.86
N PRO A 69 -7.79 -26.72 -2.30
CA PRO A 69 -8.85 -26.42 -1.32
C PRO A 69 -8.30 -26.29 0.10
N THR A 70 -7.14 -26.86 0.40
CA THR A 70 -6.49 -26.88 1.74
C THR A 70 -5.05 -26.37 1.65
N GLN A 71 -4.44 -26.07 2.79
CA GLN A 71 -3.04 -25.62 2.86
C GLN A 71 -2.04 -26.74 3.21
N GLU A 72 -2.47 -27.97 3.26
CA GLU A 72 -1.57 -29.10 3.62
C GLU A 72 -0.37 -29.23 2.69
N GLN A 73 -0.55 -28.91 1.41
CA GLN A 73 0.50 -28.95 0.39
C GLN A 73 1.32 -27.65 0.29
N LEU A 74 1.04 -26.65 1.13
CA LEU A 74 1.75 -25.35 1.08
C LEU A 74 3.27 -25.52 1.18
N PRO A 75 3.86 -26.37 2.05
CA PRO A 75 5.31 -26.58 2.07
C PRO A 75 5.86 -27.10 0.73
N ALA A 76 5.20 -28.06 0.10
CA ALA A 76 5.63 -28.60 -1.20
C ALA A 76 5.52 -27.55 -2.32
N PHE A 77 4.48 -26.72 -2.30
CA PHE A 77 4.35 -25.61 -3.23
C PHE A 77 5.45 -24.56 -3.05
N LEU A 78 5.79 -24.20 -1.81
CA LEU A 78 6.85 -23.25 -1.52
C LEU A 78 8.22 -23.78 -1.95
N GLU A 79 8.50 -25.07 -1.74
CA GLU A 79 9.71 -25.71 -2.22
C GLU A 79 9.82 -25.64 -3.76
N ALA A 80 8.73 -25.96 -4.46
CA ALA A 80 8.67 -25.87 -5.92
C ALA A 80 8.85 -24.43 -6.42
N VAL A 81 8.26 -23.45 -5.73
CA VAL A 81 8.41 -22.01 -6.04
C VAL A 81 9.86 -21.57 -5.86
N VAL A 82 10.52 -21.99 -4.76
CA VAL A 82 11.93 -21.67 -4.52
C VAL A 82 12.80 -22.28 -5.62
N GLY A 83 12.61 -23.56 -5.98
CA GLY A 83 13.37 -24.21 -7.06
C GLY A 83 13.21 -23.50 -8.40
N LEU A 84 11.97 -23.21 -8.80
CA LEU A 84 11.71 -22.50 -10.05
C LEU A 84 12.28 -21.06 -10.04
N ALA A 85 12.20 -20.37 -8.91
CA ALA A 85 12.75 -19.03 -8.75
C ALA A 85 14.30 -19.05 -8.88
N GLN A 86 14.98 -20.08 -8.35
CA GLN A 86 16.42 -20.28 -8.51
C GLN A 86 16.80 -20.49 -9.99
N GLU A 87 16.09 -21.36 -10.71
CA GLU A 87 16.29 -21.63 -12.14
C GLU A 87 16.10 -20.35 -13.00
N ARG A 88 15.24 -19.44 -12.55
CA ARG A 88 14.98 -18.17 -13.23
C ARG A 88 15.86 -17.01 -12.75
N ASN A 89 16.91 -17.28 -11.97
CA ASN A 89 17.80 -16.28 -11.39
C ASN A 89 17.10 -15.20 -10.56
N VAL A 90 15.98 -15.52 -9.94
CA VAL A 90 15.32 -14.64 -8.98
C VAL A 90 16.15 -14.59 -7.70
N VAL A 91 16.56 -13.40 -7.30
CA VAL A 91 17.37 -13.19 -6.08
C VAL A 91 16.50 -13.16 -4.83
N ALA A 92 15.37 -12.49 -4.91
CA ALA A 92 14.43 -12.37 -3.81
C ALA A 92 13.00 -12.17 -4.31
N ALA A 93 12.01 -12.53 -3.48
CA ALA A 93 10.60 -12.30 -3.74
C ALA A 93 9.92 -11.64 -2.53
N PHE A 94 9.10 -10.64 -2.78
CA PHE A 94 8.38 -9.87 -1.78
C PHE A 94 6.88 -9.95 -1.97
N PHE A 95 6.18 -10.39 -0.93
CA PHE A 95 4.72 -10.54 -0.94
C PHE A 95 4.09 -9.63 0.11
N ARG A 96 3.07 -8.87 -0.29
CA ARG A 96 2.19 -8.16 0.64
C ARG A 96 1.00 -9.06 0.93
N LEU A 97 0.84 -9.47 2.19
CA LEU A 97 -0.21 -10.41 2.57
C LEU A 97 -1.51 -9.70 2.89
N HIS A 98 -2.61 -10.32 2.50
CA HIS A 98 -3.95 -9.81 2.73
C HIS A 98 -4.33 -9.94 4.21
N PRO A 99 -4.83 -8.88 4.86
CA PRO A 99 -5.10 -8.90 6.30
C PRO A 99 -6.24 -9.83 6.72
N PHE A 100 -7.08 -10.26 5.79
CA PHE A 100 -8.22 -11.15 6.06
C PHE A 100 -8.02 -12.58 5.54
N TRP A 101 -6.87 -12.89 4.92
CA TRP A 101 -6.58 -14.22 4.40
C TRP A 101 -5.29 -14.75 5.00
N GLU A 102 -5.43 -15.77 5.79
CA GLU A 102 -4.30 -16.37 6.48
C GLU A 102 -3.72 -17.54 5.69
N LEU A 103 -2.40 -17.53 5.52
CA LEU A 103 -1.61 -18.69 5.19
C LEU A 103 -0.96 -19.23 6.46
N ASN A 104 -0.65 -20.54 6.48
CA ASN A 104 0.04 -21.16 7.59
C ASN A 104 1.41 -20.49 7.81
N LYS A 105 1.50 -19.71 8.89
CA LYS A 105 2.71 -18.92 9.22
C LYS A 105 3.93 -19.82 9.48
N GLY A 106 3.71 -21.00 10.08
CA GLY A 106 4.77 -21.98 10.35
C GLY A 106 5.41 -22.47 9.05
N ASP A 107 4.60 -22.82 8.07
CA ASP A 107 5.09 -23.29 6.76
C ASP A 107 5.80 -22.16 5.99
N LEU A 108 5.27 -20.96 5.98
CA LEU A 108 5.95 -19.81 5.37
C LEU A 108 7.31 -19.53 6.00
N CYS A 109 7.43 -19.60 7.32
CA CYS A 109 8.67 -19.33 8.05
C CYS A 109 9.77 -20.39 7.84
N ARG A 110 9.44 -21.56 7.26
CA ARG A 110 10.45 -22.57 6.86
C ARG A 110 11.27 -22.15 5.65
N PHE A 111 10.72 -21.31 4.77
CA PHE A 111 11.35 -20.91 3.51
C PHE A 111 11.74 -19.44 3.48
N GLY A 112 11.10 -18.59 4.28
CA GLY A 112 11.34 -17.17 4.28
C GLY A 112 10.98 -16.53 5.62
N LYS A 113 10.85 -15.19 5.62
CA LYS A 113 10.57 -14.42 6.83
C LYS A 113 9.23 -13.69 6.71
N MET A 114 8.35 -13.91 7.67
CA MET A 114 7.17 -13.08 7.91
C MET A 114 7.57 -11.82 8.70
N VAL A 115 7.13 -10.66 8.25
CA VAL A 115 7.36 -9.39 8.93
C VAL A 115 6.03 -8.71 9.20
N HIS A 116 5.73 -8.49 10.47
CA HIS A 116 4.59 -7.68 10.91
C HIS A 116 4.93 -6.20 10.75
N HIS A 117 4.06 -5.45 10.06
CA HIS A 117 4.25 -4.02 9.81
C HIS A 117 3.37 -3.13 10.68
N GLY A 118 2.33 -3.67 11.26
CA GLY A 118 1.32 -2.96 12.02
C GLY A 118 -0.06 -3.46 11.67
N GLN A 119 -1.06 -2.59 11.83
CA GLN A 119 -2.46 -2.95 11.65
C GLN A 119 -3.12 -2.12 10.56
N THR A 120 -4.15 -2.69 9.96
CA THR A 120 -5.08 -2.01 9.08
C THR A 120 -6.42 -1.84 9.78
N ILE A 121 -7.17 -0.81 9.41
CA ILE A 121 -8.50 -0.53 9.93
C ILE A 121 -9.54 -1.01 8.94
N TYR A 122 -10.63 -1.59 9.44
CA TYR A 122 -11.78 -1.93 8.64
C TYR A 122 -13.10 -1.60 9.35
N LEU A 123 -14.17 -1.48 8.59
CA LEU A 123 -15.53 -1.36 9.08
C LEU A 123 -16.25 -2.69 8.87
N ASP A 124 -16.81 -3.23 9.92
CA ASP A 124 -17.79 -4.31 9.84
C ASP A 124 -19.11 -3.71 9.35
N LEU A 125 -19.57 -4.15 8.18
CA LEU A 125 -20.79 -3.65 7.55
C LEU A 125 -22.06 -4.33 8.09
N SER A 126 -21.94 -5.31 8.98
CA SER A 126 -23.08 -5.92 9.66
C SER A 126 -23.67 -5.01 10.76
N VAL A 127 -22.85 -4.07 11.29
CA VAL A 127 -23.32 -3.15 12.33
C VAL A 127 -24.29 -2.10 11.78
N THR A 128 -25.27 -1.72 12.60
CA THR A 128 -26.26 -0.70 12.23
C THR A 128 -25.64 0.69 12.08
N GLN A 129 -26.36 1.61 11.48
CA GLN A 129 -25.94 3.01 11.33
C GLN A 129 -25.68 3.68 12.69
N ASP A 130 -26.55 3.40 13.68
CA ASP A 130 -26.42 3.99 15.03
C ASP A 130 -25.19 3.44 15.75
N GLU A 131 -24.92 2.14 15.64
CA GLU A 131 -23.73 1.51 16.22
C GLU A 131 -22.46 2.04 15.57
N PHE A 132 -22.45 2.19 14.24
CA PHE A 132 -21.34 2.82 13.55
C PHE A 132 -21.07 4.23 14.09
N TRP A 133 -22.10 5.09 14.20
CA TRP A 133 -21.89 6.43 14.71
C TRP A 133 -21.50 6.47 16.19
N LYS A 134 -21.83 5.45 16.99
CA LYS A 134 -21.31 5.33 18.38
C LYS A 134 -19.80 5.12 18.42
N GLN A 135 -19.24 4.32 17.51
CA GLN A 135 -17.80 4.02 17.42
C GLN A 135 -16.98 5.21 16.85
N VAL A 136 -17.54 5.98 15.93
CA VAL A 136 -16.83 7.11 15.31
C VAL A 136 -16.39 8.13 16.35
N ARG A 137 -15.12 8.53 16.32
CA ARG A 137 -14.55 9.53 17.25
C ARG A 137 -15.32 10.84 17.21
N ARG A 138 -15.45 11.49 18.39
CA ARG A 138 -16.21 12.73 18.55
C ARG A 138 -15.80 13.84 17.58
N ASN A 139 -14.50 14.06 17.39
CA ASN A 139 -14.00 15.07 16.45
C ASN A 139 -14.33 14.75 14.97
N HIS A 140 -14.42 13.47 14.59
CA HIS A 140 -14.86 13.04 13.25
C HIS A 140 -16.35 13.33 13.07
N LYS A 141 -17.20 13.00 14.06
CA LYS A 141 -18.64 13.31 14.06
C LYS A 141 -18.90 14.81 13.92
N GLN A 142 -18.22 15.62 14.73
CA GLN A 142 -18.37 17.08 14.70
C GLN A 142 -17.92 17.67 13.36
N ASN A 143 -16.81 17.18 12.82
CA ASN A 143 -16.34 17.63 11.52
C ASN A 143 -17.28 17.21 10.38
N TYR A 144 -17.78 15.96 10.40
CA TYR A 144 -18.78 15.49 9.45
C TYR A 144 -20.02 16.37 9.46
N GLN A 145 -20.57 16.65 10.63
CA GLN A 145 -21.76 17.49 10.78
C GLN A 145 -21.53 18.90 10.25
N ARG A 146 -20.36 19.49 10.55
CA ARG A 146 -19.99 20.81 10.05
C ARG A 146 -19.89 20.83 8.51
N LEU A 147 -19.23 19.83 7.91
CA LEU A 147 -19.11 19.74 6.45
C LEU A 147 -20.48 19.68 5.76
N VAL A 148 -21.41 18.86 6.31
CA VAL A 148 -22.79 18.78 5.80
C VAL A 148 -23.51 20.13 5.95
N GLN A 149 -23.38 20.82 7.09
CA GLN A 149 -23.96 22.14 7.33
C GLN A 149 -23.36 23.21 6.40
N ASP A 150 -22.06 23.11 6.10
CA ASP A 150 -21.36 24.01 5.19
C ASP A 150 -21.67 23.73 3.70
N GLY A 151 -22.55 22.75 3.42
CA GLY A 151 -23.02 22.41 2.08
C GLY A 151 -22.03 21.61 1.23
N PHE A 152 -21.17 20.81 1.88
CA PHE A 152 -20.37 19.81 1.16
C PHE A 152 -21.24 18.61 0.83
N GLU A 153 -21.08 18.09 -0.39
CA GLU A 153 -21.86 16.97 -0.91
C GLU A 153 -20.95 15.84 -1.39
N VAL A 154 -21.50 14.64 -1.51
CA VAL A 154 -20.79 13.45 -1.98
C VAL A 154 -21.47 12.91 -3.22
N SER A 155 -20.69 12.64 -4.26
CA SER A 155 -21.10 11.84 -5.42
C SER A 155 -20.38 10.50 -5.45
N ILE A 156 -21.07 9.45 -5.93
CA ILE A 156 -20.49 8.13 -6.15
C ILE A 156 -20.76 7.75 -7.61
N ASP A 157 -19.71 7.27 -8.29
CA ASP A 157 -19.73 6.82 -9.69
C ASP A 157 -20.07 7.91 -10.72
N ASP A 158 -19.92 9.18 -10.34
CA ASP A 158 -19.91 10.26 -11.32
C ASP A 158 -18.50 10.41 -11.93
N TRP A 159 -18.29 9.69 -13.02
CA TRP A 159 -17.00 9.59 -13.70
C TRP A 159 -16.58 10.87 -14.45
N ALA A 160 -17.48 11.85 -14.61
CA ALA A 160 -17.14 13.17 -15.13
C ALA A 160 -16.11 13.89 -14.23
N HIS A 161 -16.01 13.50 -12.98
CA HIS A 161 -15.06 14.06 -12.01
C HIS A 161 -13.70 13.39 -11.97
N LEU A 162 -13.42 12.37 -12.83
CA LEU A 162 -12.15 11.64 -12.80
C LEU A 162 -10.94 12.56 -13.02
N ALA A 163 -11.00 13.47 -13.99
CA ALA A 163 -9.90 14.41 -14.25
C ALA A 163 -9.63 15.34 -13.05
N ALA A 164 -10.69 15.85 -12.40
CA ALA A 164 -10.56 16.68 -11.20
C ALA A 164 -9.98 15.88 -10.03
N PHE A 165 -10.45 14.65 -9.81
CA PHE A 165 -9.87 13.74 -8.81
C PHE A 165 -8.38 13.48 -9.08
N THR A 166 -7.99 13.17 -10.32
CA THR A 166 -6.60 12.87 -10.67
C THR A 166 -5.66 14.05 -10.45
N ALA A 167 -6.15 15.28 -10.69
CA ALA A 167 -5.39 16.48 -10.40
C ALA A 167 -5.07 16.62 -8.91
N ILE A 168 -6.08 16.52 -8.02
CA ILE A 168 -5.85 16.59 -6.57
C ILE A 168 -5.09 15.36 -6.04
N TYR A 169 -5.18 14.21 -6.71
CA TYR A 169 -4.42 13.01 -6.38
C TYR A 169 -2.93 13.24 -6.63
N ARG A 170 -2.55 13.75 -7.79
CA ARG A 170 -1.17 14.09 -8.12
C ARG A 170 -0.57 15.05 -7.10
N ASP A 171 -1.29 16.14 -6.77
CA ASP A 171 -0.84 17.12 -5.79
C ASP A 171 -0.67 16.50 -4.39
N THR A 172 -1.58 15.58 -4.01
CA THR A 172 -1.50 14.83 -2.77
C THR A 172 -0.25 13.95 -2.73
N MET A 173 0.02 13.17 -3.77
CA MET A 173 1.19 12.28 -3.83
C MET A 173 2.50 13.05 -3.81
N GLN A 174 2.57 14.18 -4.51
CA GLN A 174 3.73 15.10 -4.46
C GLN A 174 3.94 15.63 -3.05
N ARG A 175 2.89 16.13 -2.39
CA ARG A 175 2.95 16.68 -1.03
C ARG A 175 3.46 15.65 0.00
N VAL A 176 3.02 14.39 -0.11
CA VAL A 176 3.42 13.34 0.84
C VAL A 176 4.69 12.59 0.42
N GLY A 177 5.33 12.99 -0.69
CA GLY A 177 6.55 12.35 -1.17
C GLY A 177 6.38 10.91 -1.65
N ALA A 178 5.17 10.51 -2.05
CA ALA A 178 4.85 9.15 -2.44
C ALA A 178 5.04 8.93 -3.96
N ALA A 179 6.26 9.12 -4.46
CA ALA A 179 6.58 9.01 -5.89
C ALA A 179 6.23 7.65 -6.50
N SER A 180 6.37 6.55 -5.75
CA SER A 180 6.02 5.20 -6.19
C SER A 180 4.52 4.97 -6.39
N CYS A 181 3.67 5.85 -5.88
CA CYS A 181 2.23 5.81 -6.02
C CYS A 181 1.69 7.00 -6.85
N LEU A 182 2.55 7.66 -7.60
CA LEU A 182 2.16 8.79 -8.47
C LEU A 182 1.56 8.26 -9.78
N TYR A 183 0.30 7.85 -9.71
CA TYR A 183 -0.42 7.33 -10.87
C TYR A 183 -0.97 8.46 -11.74
N SER A 184 -0.90 8.26 -13.06
CA SER A 184 -1.47 9.18 -14.07
C SER A 184 -3.00 9.01 -14.19
N GLU A 185 -3.65 9.94 -14.87
CA GLU A 185 -5.08 9.78 -15.23
C GLU A 185 -5.31 8.52 -16.07
N GLN A 186 -4.39 8.21 -16.99
CA GLN A 186 -4.47 6.99 -17.80
C GLN A 186 -4.49 5.73 -16.95
N TYR A 187 -3.70 5.68 -15.85
CA TYR A 187 -3.76 4.56 -14.92
C TYR A 187 -5.17 4.33 -14.35
N PHE A 188 -5.88 5.39 -13.99
CA PHE A 188 -7.25 5.27 -13.47
C PHE A 188 -8.26 4.87 -14.55
N ILE A 189 -8.06 5.33 -15.79
CA ILE A 189 -8.86 4.89 -16.93
C ILE A 189 -8.66 3.40 -17.20
N ASP A 190 -7.41 2.95 -17.23
CA ASP A 190 -7.06 1.54 -17.43
C ASP A 190 -7.58 0.66 -16.29
N LEU A 191 -7.42 1.12 -15.03
CA LEU A 191 -7.94 0.43 -13.86
C LEU A 191 -9.47 0.30 -13.93
N LYS A 192 -10.18 1.37 -14.35
CA LYS A 192 -11.64 1.32 -14.56
C LYS A 192 -12.03 0.35 -15.66
N SER A 193 -11.27 0.32 -16.75
CA SER A 193 -11.50 -0.62 -17.85
C SER A 193 -11.34 -2.07 -17.39
N ILE A 194 -10.35 -2.35 -16.54
CA ILE A 194 -10.06 -3.69 -15.99
C ILE A 194 -11.14 -4.12 -15.00
N LEU A 195 -11.49 -3.25 -14.06
CA LEU A 195 -12.36 -3.59 -12.94
C LEU A 195 -13.86 -3.39 -13.24
N GLY A 196 -14.18 -2.63 -14.28
CA GLY A 196 -15.55 -2.41 -14.70
C GLY A 196 -16.44 -1.88 -13.58
N SER A 197 -17.52 -2.61 -13.30
CA SER A 197 -18.50 -2.27 -12.26
C SER A 197 -17.99 -2.50 -10.82
N SER A 198 -16.80 -3.08 -10.65
CA SER A 198 -16.17 -3.28 -9.34
C SER A 198 -15.35 -2.07 -8.87
N MET A 199 -15.06 -1.10 -9.74
CA MET A 199 -14.33 0.12 -9.38
C MET A 199 -15.30 1.30 -9.24
N HIS A 200 -15.19 2.00 -8.12
CA HIS A 200 -16.06 3.11 -7.73
C HIS A 200 -15.22 4.36 -7.44
N LEU A 201 -15.66 5.48 -7.99
CA LEU A 201 -15.12 6.80 -7.71
C LEU A 201 -16.08 7.55 -6.78
N CYS A 202 -15.60 7.88 -5.58
CA CYS A 202 -16.35 8.69 -4.62
C CYS A 202 -15.68 10.05 -4.49
N CYS A 203 -16.41 11.14 -4.78
CA CYS A 203 -15.92 12.51 -4.72
C CYS A 203 -16.68 13.33 -3.68
N VAL A 204 -15.98 14.26 -3.03
CA VAL A 204 -16.56 15.29 -2.17
C VAL A 204 -16.50 16.62 -2.91
N HIS A 205 -17.64 17.27 -2.99
CA HIS A 205 -17.81 18.59 -3.61
C HIS A 205 -17.94 19.66 -2.53
N SER A 206 -17.29 20.79 -2.75
CA SER A 206 -17.55 21.99 -1.96
C SER A 206 -18.91 22.58 -2.32
N ARG A 207 -19.38 23.54 -1.53
CA ARG A 207 -20.60 24.31 -1.81
C ARG A 207 -20.62 24.95 -3.20
N THR A 208 -19.45 25.19 -3.82
CA THR A 208 -19.36 25.74 -5.19
C THR A 208 -19.34 24.67 -6.27
N GLY A 209 -19.49 23.40 -5.92
CA GLY A 209 -19.45 22.26 -6.82
C GLY A 209 -18.04 21.76 -7.18
N ALA A 210 -16.98 22.40 -6.69
CA ALA A 210 -15.61 21.95 -6.95
C ALA A 210 -15.29 20.64 -6.21
N VAL A 211 -14.61 19.69 -6.86
CA VAL A 211 -14.09 18.48 -6.23
C VAL A 211 -12.93 18.86 -5.29
N VAL A 212 -13.08 18.56 -4.00
CA VAL A 212 -12.11 18.92 -2.95
C VAL A 212 -11.48 17.71 -2.24
N ALA A 213 -12.10 16.55 -2.39
CA ALA A 213 -11.54 15.28 -1.98
C ALA A 213 -12.13 14.17 -2.82
N GLY A 214 -11.47 13.02 -2.83
CA GLY A 214 -12.01 11.84 -3.50
C GLY A 214 -11.27 10.58 -3.12
N GLY A 215 -11.85 9.45 -3.48
CA GLY A 215 -11.27 8.15 -3.31
C GLY A 215 -11.74 7.15 -4.34
N VAL A 216 -10.83 6.27 -4.73
CA VAL A 216 -11.13 5.08 -5.52
C VAL A 216 -11.36 3.93 -4.58
N PHE A 217 -12.48 3.26 -4.74
CA PHE A 217 -12.88 2.07 -4.00
C PHE A 217 -13.02 0.89 -4.96
N VAL A 218 -12.67 -0.29 -4.51
CA VAL A 218 -12.82 -1.52 -5.31
C VAL A 218 -13.62 -2.55 -4.53
N GLU A 219 -14.70 -3.02 -5.13
CA GLU A 219 -15.60 -4.03 -4.57
C GLU A 219 -15.29 -5.40 -5.17
N MET A 220 -14.97 -6.39 -4.33
CA MET A 220 -14.81 -7.77 -4.77
C MET A 220 -15.06 -8.76 -3.63
N GLY A 221 -15.84 -9.81 -3.90
CA GLY A 221 -16.04 -10.92 -2.97
C GLY A 221 -16.65 -10.55 -1.61
N GLY A 222 -17.42 -9.46 -1.53
CA GLY A 222 -18.02 -8.95 -0.29
C GLY A 222 -17.09 -8.06 0.53
N LEU A 223 -15.94 -7.68 -0.03
CA LEU A 223 -15.02 -6.69 0.49
C LEU A 223 -15.07 -5.44 -0.38
N VAL A 224 -14.97 -4.28 0.24
CA VAL A 224 -14.74 -3.00 -0.44
C VAL A 224 -13.43 -2.43 0.09
N HIS A 225 -12.49 -2.17 -0.81
CA HIS A 225 -11.18 -1.59 -0.46
C HIS A 225 -11.17 -0.08 -0.71
N TYR A 226 -10.81 0.72 0.29
CA TYR A 226 -10.41 2.11 0.12
C TYR A 226 -8.99 2.14 -0.48
N HIS A 227 -8.93 2.08 -1.80
CA HIS A 227 -7.71 1.78 -2.53
C HIS A 227 -6.77 2.98 -2.63
N LEU A 228 -7.26 4.11 -3.12
CA LEU A 228 -6.50 5.35 -3.29
C LEU A 228 -7.37 6.55 -2.91
N SER A 229 -6.74 7.63 -2.40
CA SER A 229 -7.49 8.83 -2.03
C SER A 229 -6.65 10.09 -2.09
N ALA A 230 -7.34 11.21 -2.16
CA ALA A 230 -6.73 12.52 -2.24
C ALA A 230 -7.57 13.60 -1.56
N THR A 231 -6.90 14.70 -1.20
CA THR A 231 -7.54 15.92 -0.68
C THR A 231 -6.83 17.14 -1.27
N ALA A 232 -7.60 18.08 -1.79
CA ALA A 232 -7.09 19.36 -2.29
C ALA A 232 -6.34 20.12 -1.19
N ASN A 233 -5.21 20.74 -1.55
CA ASN A 233 -4.29 21.36 -0.60
C ASN A 233 -4.93 22.50 0.23
N ASP A 234 -5.75 23.32 -0.39
CA ASP A 234 -6.49 24.43 0.23
C ASP A 234 -7.63 23.96 1.15
N CYS A 235 -8.08 22.69 0.99
CA CYS A 235 -9.19 22.12 1.73
C CYS A 235 -8.76 21.18 2.88
N LEU A 236 -7.45 20.95 3.08
CA LEU A 236 -6.93 20.05 4.12
C LEU A 236 -7.46 20.39 5.53
N ARG A 237 -7.52 21.68 5.87
CA ARG A 237 -7.99 22.16 7.18
C ARG A 237 -9.45 21.80 7.47
N PHE A 238 -10.27 21.58 6.43
CA PHE A 238 -11.67 21.21 6.57
C PHE A 238 -11.86 19.71 6.78
N GLY A 239 -10.89 18.88 6.32
CA GLY A 239 -10.92 17.43 6.43
C GLY A 239 -12.07 16.76 5.65
N PRO A 240 -12.28 17.12 4.35
CA PRO A 240 -13.44 16.65 3.57
C PRO A 240 -13.48 15.14 3.38
N ASN A 241 -12.35 14.43 3.47
CA ASN A 241 -12.29 12.96 3.43
C ASN A 241 -13.16 12.29 4.51
N LYS A 242 -13.57 13.02 5.56
CA LYS A 242 -14.48 12.49 6.56
C LYS A 242 -15.90 12.28 6.06
N LEU A 243 -16.25 12.79 4.90
CA LEU A 243 -17.52 12.50 4.22
C LEU A 243 -17.45 11.21 3.39
N LEU A 244 -16.27 10.87 2.84
CA LEU A 244 -16.11 9.68 1.97
C LEU A 244 -16.44 8.38 2.71
N ILE A 245 -15.91 8.21 3.92
CA ILE A 245 -16.02 6.94 4.64
C ILE A 245 -17.44 6.61 5.05
N PRO A 246 -18.23 7.51 5.67
CA PRO A 246 -19.64 7.22 5.97
C PRO A 246 -20.50 7.01 4.71
N ALA A 247 -20.23 7.77 3.63
CA ALA A 247 -20.95 7.60 2.37
C ALA A 247 -20.68 6.22 1.75
N MET A 248 -19.40 5.83 1.64
CA MET A 248 -19.03 4.53 1.10
C MET A 248 -19.43 3.37 2.01
N ARG A 249 -19.47 3.58 3.33
CA ARG A 249 -20.03 2.58 4.25
C ARG A 249 -21.50 2.31 3.96
N ALA A 250 -22.32 3.35 3.88
CA ALA A 250 -23.75 3.21 3.60
C ALA A 250 -23.98 2.57 2.21
N TRP A 251 -23.23 3.01 1.20
CA TRP A 251 -23.27 2.46 -0.15
C TRP A 251 -22.89 0.97 -0.15
N SER A 252 -21.78 0.60 0.51
CA SER A 252 -21.28 -0.78 0.57
C SER A 252 -22.25 -1.72 1.30
N GLN A 253 -22.86 -1.23 2.39
CA GLN A 253 -23.87 -1.98 3.13
C GLN A 253 -25.13 -2.23 2.29
N GLY A 254 -25.58 -1.22 1.52
CA GLY A 254 -26.72 -1.35 0.60
C GLY A 254 -26.49 -2.37 -0.51
N ARG A 255 -25.24 -2.71 -0.80
CA ARG A 255 -24.83 -3.75 -1.77
C ARG A 255 -24.50 -5.09 -1.13
N MET A 256 -24.83 -5.26 0.15
CA MET A 256 -24.60 -6.49 0.93
C MET A 256 -23.12 -6.90 1.06
N ASN A 257 -22.21 -5.95 0.98
CA ASN A 257 -20.82 -6.19 1.34
C ASN A 257 -20.68 -6.40 2.86
N ARG A 258 -19.65 -7.10 3.27
CA ARG A 258 -19.42 -7.46 4.67
C ARG A 258 -18.40 -6.57 5.35
N VAL A 259 -17.43 -6.10 4.59
CA VAL A 259 -16.29 -5.34 5.11
C VAL A 259 -15.97 -4.16 4.19
N LEU A 260 -15.76 -2.98 4.77
CA LEU A 260 -15.09 -1.85 4.11
C LEU A 260 -13.68 -1.71 4.72
N HIS A 261 -12.66 -2.12 3.97
CA HIS A 261 -11.27 -2.09 4.38
C HIS A 261 -10.64 -0.73 4.08
N LEU A 262 -10.25 -0.02 5.13
CA LEU A 262 -9.64 1.32 4.99
C LEU A 262 -8.11 1.27 4.81
N GLY A 263 -7.49 0.12 5.08
CA GLY A 263 -6.03 -0.02 5.09
C GLY A 263 -5.36 0.62 6.31
N GLY A 264 -4.03 0.59 6.35
CA GLY A 264 -3.22 1.13 7.45
C GLY A 264 -2.67 2.53 7.19
N GLY A 265 -1.65 2.91 7.94
CA GLY A 265 -0.78 4.04 7.68
C GLY A 265 0.28 3.72 6.62
N VAL A 266 1.15 4.67 6.30
CA VAL A 266 2.21 4.50 5.29
C VAL A 266 3.19 3.41 5.74
N GLY A 267 3.34 2.37 4.92
CA GLY A 267 4.20 1.23 5.26
C GLY A 267 3.76 0.42 6.50
N GLY A 268 2.53 0.60 6.98
CA GLY A 268 2.01 -0.03 8.19
C GLY A 268 2.24 0.78 9.47
N ALA A 269 2.80 1.99 9.37
CA ALA A 269 3.09 2.84 10.53
C ALA A 269 1.81 3.36 11.21
N TYR A 270 1.90 3.61 12.52
CA TYR A 270 0.84 4.28 13.30
C TYR A 270 0.94 5.80 13.15
N ASP A 271 0.89 6.27 11.91
CA ASP A 271 0.99 7.67 11.52
C ASP A 271 -0.36 8.42 11.54
N SER A 272 -0.36 9.66 11.06
CA SER A 272 -1.58 10.48 10.98
C SER A 272 -2.67 9.85 10.10
N LEU A 273 -2.28 9.13 9.05
CA LEU A 273 -3.21 8.42 8.17
C LEU A 273 -3.87 7.23 8.88
N PHE A 274 -3.08 6.45 9.64
CA PHE A 274 -3.62 5.39 10.49
C PHE A 274 -4.62 5.95 11.51
N HIS A 275 -4.24 7.02 12.23
CA HIS A 275 -5.10 7.65 13.23
C HIS A 275 -6.37 8.27 12.64
N PHE A 276 -6.32 8.77 11.41
CA PHE A 276 -7.50 9.21 10.67
C PHE A 276 -8.46 8.03 10.45
N LYS A 277 -7.98 6.91 9.93
CA LYS A 277 -8.78 5.71 9.66
C LYS A 277 -9.36 5.10 10.95
N ALA A 278 -8.54 4.97 11.99
CA ALA A 278 -8.94 4.51 13.31
C ALA A 278 -9.94 5.44 14.03
N GLY A 279 -10.21 6.62 13.48
CA GLY A 279 -11.28 7.50 13.93
C GLY A 279 -12.69 7.04 13.54
N PHE A 280 -12.81 6.04 12.64
CA PHE A 280 -14.09 5.51 12.17
C PHE A 280 -14.44 4.14 12.75
N SER A 281 -13.44 3.36 13.18
CA SER A 281 -13.64 2.00 13.68
C SER A 281 -12.48 1.59 14.59
N ASP A 282 -12.79 0.80 15.61
CA ASP A 282 -11.80 0.13 16.45
C ASP A 282 -11.42 -1.25 15.91
N ALA A 283 -12.09 -1.74 14.85
CA ALA A 283 -11.81 -3.04 14.23
C ALA A 283 -10.52 -2.96 13.42
N GLN A 284 -9.60 -3.88 13.72
CA GLN A 284 -8.25 -3.91 13.18
C GLN A 284 -7.89 -5.31 12.69
N ALA A 285 -7.02 -5.37 11.68
CA ALA A 285 -6.44 -6.62 11.19
C ALA A 285 -4.95 -6.42 10.97
N ASP A 286 -4.16 -7.42 11.33
CA ASP A 286 -2.71 -7.38 11.20
C ASP A 286 -2.27 -7.36 9.74
N PHE A 287 -1.27 -6.55 9.44
CA PHE A 287 -0.66 -6.48 8.12
C PHE A 287 0.75 -7.09 8.16
N TYR A 288 0.95 -8.09 7.33
CA TYR A 288 2.23 -8.78 7.17
C TYR A 288 2.75 -8.66 5.73
N SER A 289 4.08 -8.69 5.60
CA SER A 289 4.72 -9.10 4.36
C SER A 289 5.44 -10.42 4.55
N TYR A 290 5.57 -11.18 3.46
CA TYR A 290 6.41 -12.35 3.39
C TYR A 290 7.62 -12.06 2.49
N ARG A 291 8.81 -12.30 3.02
CA ARG A 291 10.10 -12.01 2.39
C ARG A 291 10.83 -13.31 2.14
N LEU A 292 11.05 -13.63 0.88
CA LEU A 292 11.73 -14.83 0.46
C LEU A 292 13.07 -14.42 -0.18
N ILE A 293 14.18 -14.81 0.43
CA ILE A 293 15.51 -14.73 -0.20
C ILE A 293 15.75 -16.06 -0.89
N VAL A 294 15.81 -16.04 -2.21
CA VAL A 294 15.95 -17.23 -3.06
C VAL A 294 17.43 -17.62 -3.21
N ASP A 295 18.31 -16.61 -3.34
CA ASP A 295 19.75 -16.78 -3.44
C ASP A 295 20.44 -15.84 -2.43
N GLN A 296 20.87 -16.41 -1.31
CA GLN A 296 21.47 -15.67 -0.21
C GLN A 296 22.77 -14.97 -0.63
N SER A 297 23.62 -15.63 -1.41
CA SER A 297 24.91 -15.06 -1.84
C SER A 297 24.74 -13.87 -2.75
N LYS A 298 23.84 -13.97 -3.75
CA LYS A 298 23.49 -12.84 -4.63
C LYS A 298 22.85 -11.71 -3.85
N TYR A 299 21.91 -12.02 -2.92
CA TYR A 299 21.24 -11.03 -2.11
C TYR A 299 22.21 -10.19 -1.27
N GLU A 300 23.17 -10.86 -0.58
CA GLU A 300 24.18 -10.19 0.23
C GLU A 300 25.13 -9.34 -0.61
N SER A 301 25.57 -9.86 -1.78
CA SER A 301 26.40 -9.12 -2.72
C SER A 301 25.73 -7.82 -3.18
N LEU A 302 24.49 -7.91 -3.63
CA LEU A 302 23.70 -6.75 -4.07
C LEU A 302 23.44 -5.76 -2.93
N SER A 303 23.15 -6.25 -1.73
CA SER A 303 22.91 -5.41 -0.55
C SER A 303 24.17 -4.62 -0.15
N ARG A 304 25.37 -5.22 -0.28
CA ARG A 304 26.65 -4.54 -0.07
C ARG A 304 26.92 -3.49 -1.15
N MET A 305 26.62 -3.78 -2.41
CA MET A 305 26.78 -2.82 -3.52
C MET A 305 25.87 -1.60 -3.36
N ALA A 306 24.67 -1.80 -2.83
CA ALA A 306 23.70 -0.72 -2.58
C ALA A 306 24.05 0.12 -1.33
N ALA A 307 24.86 -0.41 -0.42
CA ALA A 307 25.32 0.34 0.75
C ALA A 307 26.35 1.40 0.32
N THR A 308 26.03 2.67 0.47
CA THR A 308 26.92 3.79 0.09
C THR A 308 28.22 3.78 0.92
N PRO A 309 29.39 4.17 0.35
CA PRO A 309 30.68 4.23 1.06
C PRO A 309 30.81 5.34 2.11
N ALA A 310 29.78 6.09 2.40
CA ALA A 310 29.81 7.12 3.45
C ALA A 310 29.65 6.47 4.83
N GLY A 311 30.75 6.36 5.56
CA GLY A 311 30.95 5.77 6.89
C GLY A 311 30.13 6.38 8.03
N GLU A 312 28.85 6.55 7.85
CA GLU A 312 27.90 6.73 8.92
C GLU A 312 27.17 5.42 9.13
N GLU A 313 27.45 4.76 10.25
CA GLU A 313 26.55 3.82 10.91
C GLU A 313 25.25 4.54 11.28
N GLN A 314 24.55 5.08 10.29
CA GLN A 314 23.15 5.40 10.46
C GLN A 314 22.45 4.09 10.70
N SER A 315 21.84 3.96 11.86
CA SER A 315 20.92 2.90 12.26
C SER A 315 20.08 2.51 11.06
N ILE A 316 20.58 1.51 10.33
CA ILE A 316 19.98 1.02 9.09
C ILE A 316 18.63 0.49 9.50
N SER A 317 17.56 1.21 9.21
CA SER A 317 16.22 0.68 9.32
C SER A 317 16.19 -0.63 8.51
N THR A 318 16.32 -1.74 9.21
CA THR A 318 16.42 -3.11 8.67
C THR A 318 15.10 -3.54 7.99
N ASN A 319 14.16 -2.62 7.81
CA ASN A 319 12.79 -2.92 7.40
C ASN A 319 12.52 -2.82 5.90
N PHE A 320 13.43 -2.24 5.09
CA PHE A 320 13.22 -2.19 3.64
C PHE A 320 13.64 -3.52 2.98
N PHE A 321 12.78 -4.05 2.10
CA PHE A 321 13.08 -5.31 1.41
C PHE A 321 12.65 -5.24 -0.07
N PRO A 322 13.50 -5.70 -0.99
CA PRO A 322 14.88 -6.15 -0.79
C PRO A 322 15.80 -4.95 -0.43
N ALA A 323 16.81 -5.19 0.40
CA ALA A 323 17.68 -4.12 0.94
C ALA A 323 18.38 -3.31 -0.18
N TYR A 324 18.73 -3.96 -1.29
CA TYR A 324 19.41 -3.35 -2.44
C TYR A 324 18.51 -2.45 -3.31
N ARG A 325 17.20 -2.39 -3.04
CA ARG A 325 16.26 -1.44 -3.71
C ARG A 325 15.90 -0.25 -2.83
N ARG A 326 16.57 -0.08 -1.69
CA ARG A 326 16.32 1.09 -0.83
C ARG A 326 16.57 2.38 -1.63
N PRO A 327 15.63 3.33 -1.63
CA PRO A 327 15.88 4.65 -2.20
C PRO A 327 17.08 5.31 -1.53
N VAL A 328 18.03 5.78 -2.32
CA VAL A 328 19.12 6.65 -1.80
C VAL A 328 18.51 8.02 -1.52
N PRO A 329 18.64 8.59 -0.31
CA PRO A 329 18.14 9.93 -0.05
C PRO A 329 18.77 10.92 -1.03
N SER A 330 17.95 11.72 -1.71
CA SER A 330 18.47 12.80 -2.53
C SER A 330 19.15 13.85 -1.63
N ALA A 331 20.23 14.47 -2.10
CA ALA A 331 21.01 15.47 -1.34
C ALA A 331 20.15 16.63 -0.79
N SER A 332 18.96 16.86 -1.34
CA SER A 332 17.98 17.84 -0.88
C SER A 332 17.17 17.41 0.36
N GLN A 333 17.29 16.16 0.81
CA GLN A 333 16.58 15.60 1.98
C GLN A 333 17.48 15.44 3.20
N LEU A 334 18.76 15.81 3.11
CA LEU A 334 19.65 15.84 4.26
C LEU A 334 19.30 17.05 5.14
N PRO A 335 19.18 16.90 6.47
CA PRO A 335 19.01 18.04 7.36
C PRO A 335 20.21 18.99 7.19
N PRO A 336 20.00 20.31 7.27
CA PRO A 336 21.10 21.26 7.14
C PRO A 336 22.17 20.95 8.18
N VAL A 337 23.41 20.84 7.72
CA VAL A 337 24.58 20.67 8.62
C VAL A 337 24.63 21.87 9.55
N SER A 338 24.35 21.69 10.83
CA SER A 338 24.54 22.72 11.85
C SER A 338 26.02 22.91 12.06
N VAL A 339 26.61 23.93 11.44
CA VAL A 339 27.97 24.40 11.76
C VAL A 339 27.88 25.13 13.09
N GLY A 340 28.24 24.44 14.16
CA GLY A 340 28.42 25.08 15.48
C GLY A 340 29.64 26.01 15.47
N THR A 341 29.41 27.32 15.45
CA THR A 341 30.45 28.33 15.77
C THR A 341 30.71 28.25 17.26
N THR A 342 31.83 27.62 17.62
CA THR A 342 32.43 27.75 18.97
C THR A 342 32.98 29.18 19.08
N VAL A 343 32.30 30.04 19.81
CA VAL A 343 32.88 31.29 20.25
C VAL A 343 33.89 30.95 21.38
N ALA A 344 35.16 31.11 21.10
CA ALA A 344 36.19 31.05 22.12
C ALA A 344 35.97 32.20 23.10
N HIS A 345 35.69 31.90 24.36
CA HIS A 345 35.78 32.85 25.45
C HIS A 345 37.27 33.11 25.73
N ASP A 346 37.67 34.35 25.53
CA ASP A 346 38.96 34.89 25.98
C ASP A 346 38.87 35.22 27.50
N PRO A 347 39.69 34.60 28.37
CA PRO A 347 39.74 34.95 29.76
C PRO A 347 40.91 35.95 29.97
N GLY A 348 40.60 37.21 30.09
CA GLY A 348 41.61 38.16 30.56
C GLY A 348 41.31 39.63 30.27
N VAL A 349 40.84 40.36 31.24
CA VAL A 349 41.57 41.44 31.86
C VAL A 349 40.70 42.01 32.98
N GLU A 350 41.18 41.86 34.23
CA GLU A 350 40.87 42.69 35.40
C GLU A 350 41.41 44.08 35.22
N ALA A 351 40.61 45.11 35.50
CA ALA A 351 40.97 46.34 36.22
C ALA A 351 39.74 47.18 36.48
#